data_df8e897848be2b167bca8a1a11155b86
#
_entry.id   df8e897848be2b167bca8a1a11155b86
#
_cell.length_a   1.000
_cell.length_b   1.000
_cell.length_c   1.000
_cell.angle_alpha   90.00
_cell.angle_beta   90.00
_cell.angle_gamma   90.00
#
_symmetry.space_group_name_H-M   'P 1'
#
loop_
_entity.id
_entity.type
_entity.pdbx_description
1 polymer ?
#
loop_
_entity_poly.entity_id
_entity_poly.type
_entity_poly.pdbx_seq_one_letter_code
_entity_poly.pdbx_strand_id
1 'polypeptide(L)'
;MALVINTNVASLNSQRQLMSSGNALDRATERLSSGNRINSAKDDAAGMAIANRMTSQVRGLDQAIRNANDGVSMIQTAEGALQESTNILQRMRELSVQSANGIYSDADRKTLQAEVKQLQSELTRIADTTTFNGQKLLDGSMGTKQLQVGAQQNQTIDISIGSFSSSKLGGSSGDLVGNAIATNVTAANAIEAIKDLTLGDNKFEVNGKQLADISTNTDINTVNKLVGALNGELNSVGVEA
;
A
#
# COMPACT_ATOMS: atom_id res chain seq x y z
N MET A 1 -39.86 72.64 38.79
CA MET A 1 -39.46 71.24 39.05
C MET A 1 -40.52 70.66 39.96
N ALA A 2 -41.28 69.68 39.50
CA ALA A 2 -42.25 68.99 40.34
C ALA A 2 -41.51 68.18 41.39
N LEU A 3 -41.66 68.55 42.67
CA LEU A 3 -41.18 67.77 43.82
C LEU A 3 -42.06 66.51 43.95
N VAL A 4 -41.58 65.39 43.41
CA VAL A 4 -42.20 64.09 43.58
C VAL A 4 -41.76 63.54 44.94
N ILE A 5 -42.66 63.52 45.90
CA ILE A 5 -42.37 63.15 47.29
C ILE A 5 -42.09 61.67 47.49
N ASN A 6 -42.60 60.78 46.60
CA ASN A 6 -42.49 59.34 46.74
C ASN A 6 -41.65 58.63 45.68
N THR A 7 -41.21 59.27 44.59
CA THR A 7 -40.42 58.62 43.53
C THR A 7 -39.46 59.60 42.91
N ASN A 8 -38.18 59.56 43.29
CA ASN A 8 -37.13 60.38 42.66
C ASN A 8 -36.62 59.74 41.40
N VAL A 9 -37.24 60.06 40.23
CA VAL A 9 -36.89 59.52 38.92
C VAL A 9 -35.44 59.79 38.53
N ALA A 10 -34.87 60.94 38.96
CA ALA A 10 -33.48 61.27 38.72
C ALA A 10 -32.51 60.31 39.47
N SER A 11 -32.84 59.97 40.70
CA SER A 11 -32.07 59.01 41.49
C SER A 11 -32.15 57.58 40.91
N LEU A 12 -33.34 57.13 40.50
CA LEU A 12 -33.52 55.85 39.87
C LEU A 12 -32.79 55.74 38.50
N ASN A 13 -32.76 56.79 37.71
CA ASN A 13 -31.97 56.87 36.50
C ASN A 13 -30.47 56.81 36.77
N SER A 14 -29.98 57.53 37.80
CA SER A 14 -28.56 57.46 38.19
C SER A 14 -28.18 56.07 38.69
N GLN A 15 -29.03 55.42 39.46
CA GLN A 15 -28.80 54.03 39.90
C GLN A 15 -28.76 53.06 38.71
N ARG A 16 -29.69 53.17 37.73
CA ARG A 16 -29.63 52.34 36.51
C ARG A 16 -28.37 52.54 35.72
N GLN A 17 -27.90 53.81 35.58
CA GLN A 17 -26.66 54.16 34.90
C GLN A 17 -25.45 53.57 35.62
N LEU A 18 -25.39 53.65 36.97
CA LEU A 18 -24.33 53.03 37.74
C LEU A 18 -24.33 51.49 37.63
N MET A 19 -25.50 50.86 37.69
CA MET A 19 -25.60 49.42 37.47
C MET A 19 -25.16 49.01 36.06
N SER A 20 -25.55 49.77 35.02
CA SER A 20 -25.12 49.53 33.64
C SER A 20 -23.59 49.68 33.47
N SER A 21 -23.02 50.73 34.08
CA SER A 21 -21.59 50.99 34.07
C SER A 21 -20.80 49.90 34.83
N GLY A 22 -21.32 49.48 36.00
CA GLY A 22 -20.75 48.35 36.76
C GLY A 22 -20.73 47.05 35.96
N ASN A 23 -21.83 46.69 35.35
CA ASN A 23 -21.90 45.50 34.49
C ASN A 23 -20.99 45.56 33.25
N ALA A 24 -20.75 46.78 32.71
CA ALA A 24 -19.81 46.98 31.62
C ALA A 24 -18.34 46.81 32.06
N LEU A 25 -18.04 47.35 33.27
CA LEU A 25 -16.73 47.23 33.91
C LEU A 25 -16.41 45.76 34.22
N ASP A 26 -17.33 45.05 34.82
CA ASP A 26 -17.17 43.63 35.17
C ASP A 26 -16.85 42.81 33.92
N ARG A 27 -17.59 43.00 32.81
CA ARG A 27 -17.31 42.35 31.52
C ARG A 27 -15.95 42.73 30.93
N ALA A 28 -15.57 44.01 31.04
CA ALA A 28 -14.27 44.46 30.56
C ALA A 28 -13.12 43.84 31.37
N THR A 29 -13.27 43.75 32.66
CA THR A 29 -12.28 43.16 33.58
C THR A 29 -12.18 41.65 33.35
N GLU A 30 -13.31 40.94 33.16
CA GLU A 30 -13.33 39.53 32.83
C GLU A 30 -12.59 39.24 31.50
N ARG A 31 -12.85 40.04 30.46
CA ARG A 31 -12.15 39.93 29.17
C ARG A 31 -10.67 40.23 29.27
N LEU A 32 -10.27 41.22 30.05
CA LEU A 32 -8.89 41.59 30.26
C LEU A 32 -8.12 40.51 31.02
N SER A 33 -8.77 39.93 32.04
CA SER A 33 -8.19 38.85 32.87
C SER A 33 -8.04 37.56 32.10
N SER A 34 -9.02 37.17 31.28
CA SER A 34 -9.00 35.93 30.49
C SER A 34 -8.22 36.05 29.19
N GLY A 35 -8.01 37.28 28.68
CA GLY A 35 -7.44 37.56 27.37
C GLY A 35 -8.37 37.21 26.20
N ASN A 36 -9.58 36.70 26.47
CA ASN A 36 -10.55 36.29 25.47
C ASN A 36 -11.73 37.25 25.39
N ARG A 37 -12.20 37.52 24.18
CA ARG A 37 -13.38 38.37 23.97
C ARG A 37 -14.68 37.64 24.36
N ILE A 38 -14.73 36.35 24.17
CA ILE A 38 -15.87 35.45 24.45
C ILE A 38 -15.44 34.48 25.54
N ASN A 39 -16.00 34.63 26.74
CA ASN A 39 -15.70 33.77 27.89
C ASN A 39 -16.82 32.78 28.19
N SER A 40 -18.04 33.15 27.90
CA SER A 40 -19.21 32.33 28.18
C SER A 40 -20.22 32.36 27.02
N ALA A 41 -21.11 31.36 26.97
CA ALA A 41 -22.18 31.30 25.97
C ALA A 41 -23.12 32.52 26.03
N LYS A 42 -23.16 33.21 27.16
CA LYS A 42 -23.96 34.42 27.35
C LYS A 42 -23.38 35.65 26.61
N ASP A 43 -22.07 35.66 26.35
CA ASP A 43 -21.41 36.77 25.64
C ASP A 43 -21.67 36.70 24.14
N ASP A 44 -21.54 35.52 23.56
CA ASP A 44 -21.84 35.21 22.17
C ASP A 44 -21.92 33.70 21.97
N ALA A 45 -23.13 33.17 21.97
CA ALA A 45 -23.36 31.74 21.79
C ALA A 45 -22.95 31.23 20.38
N ALA A 46 -23.20 32.05 19.36
CA ALA A 46 -22.85 31.68 17.98
C ALA A 46 -21.34 31.73 17.79
N GLY A 47 -20.67 32.77 18.27
CA GLY A 47 -19.22 32.90 18.20
C GLY A 47 -18.50 31.79 18.97
N MET A 48 -19.01 31.41 20.15
CA MET A 48 -18.46 30.29 20.92
C MET A 48 -18.61 28.95 20.17
N ALA A 49 -19.75 28.66 19.57
CA ALA A 49 -19.96 27.46 18.78
C ALA A 49 -19.00 27.38 17.57
N ILE A 50 -18.80 28.51 16.89
CA ILE A 50 -17.86 28.62 15.77
C ILE A 50 -16.42 28.44 16.26
N ALA A 51 -16.02 29.10 17.34
CA ALA A 51 -14.67 28.99 17.91
C ALA A 51 -14.35 27.57 18.37
N ASN A 52 -15.29 26.89 19.02
CA ASN A 52 -15.13 25.50 19.42
C ASN A 52 -14.99 24.55 18.22
N ARG A 53 -15.78 24.75 17.17
CA ARG A 53 -15.66 23.98 15.92
C ARG A 53 -14.31 24.23 15.23
N MET A 54 -13.88 25.51 15.15
CA MET A 54 -12.58 25.86 14.58
C MET A 54 -11.42 25.28 15.40
N THR A 55 -11.49 25.34 16.73
CA THR A 55 -10.49 24.75 17.61
C THR A 55 -10.42 23.23 17.43
N SER A 56 -11.56 22.56 17.28
CA SER A 56 -11.60 21.13 16.99
C SER A 56 -10.97 20.83 15.62
N GLN A 57 -11.28 21.63 14.61
CA GLN A 57 -10.67 21.49 13.27
C GLN A 57 -9.16 21.71 13.29
N VAL A 58 -8.67 22.74 13.99
CA VAL A 58 -7.23 23.01 14.12
C VAL A 58 -6.52 21.83 14.79
N ARG A 59 -7.06 21.35 15.93
CA ARG A 59 -6.50 20.16 16.61
C ARG A 59 -6.51 18.91 15.72
N GLY A 60 -7.58 18.74 14.94
CA GLY A 60 -7.69 17.66 13.96
C GLY A 60 -6.63 17.78 12.87
N LEU A 61 -6.40 18.97 12.33
CA LEU A 61 -5.35 19.22 11.33
C LEU A 61 -3.95 19.05 11.91
N ASP A 62 -3.70 19.49 13.14
CA ASP A 62 -2.40 19.25 13.80
C ASP A 62 -2.12 17.76 13.94
N GLN A 63 -3.13 16.94 14.27
CA GLN A 63 -2.98 15.50 14.30
C GLN A 63 -2.78 14.92 12.89
N ALA A 64 -3.50 15.44 11.91
CA ALA A 64 -3.36 15.03 10.52
C ALA A 64 -1.94 15.29 9.97
N ILE A 65 -1.34 16.44 10.33
CA ILE A 65 0.05 16.74 9.98
C ILE A 65 1.01 15.74 10.62
N ARG A 66 0.82 15.38 11.89
CA ARG A 66 1.63 14.33 12.52
C ARG A 66 1.49 12.99 11.82
N ASN A 67 0.26 12.57 11.55
CA ASN A 67 0.00 11.33 10.82
C ASN A 67 0.65 11.32 9.42
N ALA A 68 0.61 12.46 8.72
CA ALA A 68 1.27 12.59 7.42
C ALA A 68 2.80 12.46 7.54
N ASN A 69 3.41 13.07 8.55
CA ASN A 69 4.85 12.94 8.81
C ASN A 69 5.23 11.51 9.19
N ASP A 70 4.41 10.81 9.96
CA ASP A 70 4.60 9.38 10.26
C ASP A 70 4.56 8.54 8.98
N GLY A 71 3.61 8.85 8.08
CA GLY A 71 3.52 8.22 6.76
C GLY A 71 4.76 8.48 5.89
N VAL A 72 5.24 9.72 5.85
CA VAL A 72 6.48 10.08 5.16
C VAL A 72 7.67 9.31 5.72
N SER A 73 7.79 9.23 7.05
CA SER A 73 8.87 8.48 7.70
C SER A 73 8.84 6.99 7.38
N MET A 74 7.64 6.41 7.31
CA MET A 74 7.43 5.02 6.89
C MET A 74 7.88 4.81 5.43
N ILE A 75 7.48 5.70 4.52
CA ILE A 75 7.88 5.64 3.10
C ILE A 75 9.40 5.78 2.96
N GLN A 76 10.02 6.70 3.66
CA GLN A 76 11.48 6.90 3.63
C GLN A 76 12.23 5.65 4.13
N THR A 77 11.71 4.98 5.16
CA THR A 77 12.28 3.71 5.64
C THR A 77 12.19 2.63 4.56
N ALA A 78 11.05 2.53 3.90
CA ALA A 78 10.87 1.58 2.79
C ALA A 78 11.77 1.94 1.59
N GLU A 79 11.88 3.22 1.24
CA GLU A 79 12.72 3.72 0.14
C GLU A 79 14.20 3.37 0.36
N GLY A 80 14.72 3.56 1.58
CA GLY A 80 16.08 3.17 1.92
C GLY A 80 16.33 1.68 1.68
N ALA A 81 15.43 0.82 2.12
CA ALA A 81 15.53 -0.61 1.90
C ALA A 81 15.38 -1.00 0.41
N LEU A 82 14.51 -0.31 -0.34
CA LEU A 82 14.34 -0.52 -1.77
C LEU A 82 15.56 -0.09 -2.58
N GLN A 83 16.29 0.94 -2.13
CA GLN A 83 17.54 1.35 -2.75
C GLN A 83 18.60 0.22 -2.65
N GLU A 84 18.74 -0.39 -1.48
CA GLU A 84 19.63 -1.54 -1.30
C GLU A 84 19.17 -2.75 -2.13
N SER A 85 17.86 -3.01 -2.18
CA SER A 85 17.30 -4.05 -3.04
C SER A 85 17.61 -3.81 -4.52
N THR A 86 17.57 -2.57 -4.96
CA THR A 86 17.93 -2.17 -6.33
C THR A 86 19.40 -2.45 -6.62
N ASN A 87 20.31 -2.11 -5.70
CA ASN A 87 21.74 -2.37 -5.83
C ASN A 87 22.02 -3.89 -5.97
N ILE A 88 21.35 -4.71 -5.15
CA ILE A 88 21.44 -6.16 -5.22
C ILE A 88 20.96 -6.70 -6.57
N LEU A 89 19.80 -6.23 -7.04
CA LEU A 89 19.25 -6.66 -8.33
C LEU A 89 20.14 -6.26 -9.52
N GLN A 90 20.77 -5.09 -9.47
CA GLN A 90 21.76 -4.68 -10.46
C GLN A 90 22.97 -5.62 -10.46
N ARG A 91 23.49 -5.98 -9.28
CA ARG A 91 24.58 -6.94 -9.15
C ARG A 91 24.20 -8.33 -9.67
N MET A 92 23.01 -8.80 -9.35
CA MET A 92 22.51 -10.08 -9.89
C MET A 92 22.40 -10.05 -11.42
N ARG A 93 21.99 -8.92 -11.99
CA ARG A 93 21.97 -8.73 -13.45
C ARG A 93 23.37 -8.78 -14.06
N GLU A 94 24.35 -8.12 -13.45
CA GLU A 94 25.76 -8.18 -13.89
C GLU A 94 26.26 -9.63 -13.91
N LEU A 95 26.04 -10.38 -12.82
CA LEU A 95 26.44 -11.79 -12.72
C LEU A 95 25.73 -12.66 -13.75
N SER A 96 24.46 -12.38 -14.04
CA SER A 96 23.70 -13.10 -15.07
C SER A 96 24.25 -12.84 -16.47
N VAL A 97 24.58 -11.59 -16.81
CA VAL A 97 25.20 -11.23 -18.08
C VAL A 97 26.58 -11.87 -18.19
N GLN A 98 27.36 -11.85 -17.11
CA GLN A 98 28.68 -12.51 -17.08
C GLN A 98 28.52 -14.02 -17.28
N SER A 99 27.59 -14.68 -16.63
CA SER A 99 27.34 -16.13 -16.77
C SER A 99 26.86 -16.52 -18.16
N ALA A 100 26.19 -15.63 -18.87
CA ALA A 100 25.70 -15.86 -20.23
C ALA A 100 26.85 -15.90 -21.28
N ASN A 101 28.04 -15.43 -20.91
CA ASN A 101 29.19 -15.48 -21.82
C ASN A 101 29.71 -16.93 -22.00
N GLY A 102 29.81 -17.39 -23.23
CA GLY A 102 30.21 -18.75 -23.60
C GLY A 102 31.64 -19.18 -23.24
N ILE A 103 32.48 -18.24 -22.79
CA ILE A 103 33.88 -18.57 -22.39
C ILE A 103 34.00 -19.14 -20.98
N TYR A 104 32.96 -19.02 -20.14
CA TYR A 104 32.98 -19.54 -18.77
C TYR A 104 32.69 -21.04 -18.72
N SER A 105 33.48 -21.74 -17.92
CA SER A 105 33.26 -23.17 -17.65
C SER A 105 32.03 -23.39 -16.75
N ASP A 106 31.53 -24.62 -16.71
CA ASP A 106 30.44 -24.99 -15.78
C ASP A 106 30.81 -24.81 -14.31
N ALA A 107 32.11 -24.94 -13.96
CA ALA A 107 32.60 -24.69 -12.62
C ALA A 107 32.50 -23.20 -12.25
N ASP A 108 32.91 -22.31 -13.19
CA ASP A 108 32.83 -20.87 -13.02
C ASP A 108 31.35 -20.41 -12.89
N ARG A 109 30.48 -20.94 -13.72
CA ARG A 109 29.03 -20.64 -13.67
C ARG A 109 28.40 -21.09 -12.33
N LYS A 110 28.84 -22.24 -11.78
CA LYS A 110 28.39 -22.66 -10.43
C LYS A 110 28.84 -21.70 -9.36
N THR A 111 30.04 -21.12 -9.47
CA THR A 111 30.53 -20.11 -8.52
C THR A 111 29.68 -18.81 -8.61
N LEU A 112 29.44 -18.32 -9.84
CA LEU A 112 28.56 -17.18 -10.05
C LEU A 112 27.13 -17.43 -9.52
N GLN A 113 26.61 -18.65 -9.73
CA GLN A 113 25.31 -19.06 -9.19
C GLN A 113 25.27 -19.09 -7.65
N ALA A 114 26.37 -19.45 -7.00
CA ALA A 114 26.47 -19.39 -5.55
C ALA A 114 26.39 -17.94 -5.03
N GLU A 115 27.05 -16.99 -5.71
CA GLU A 115 26.95 -15.56 -5.40
C GLU A 115 25.51 -15.05 -5.60
N VAL A 116 24.85 -15.40 -6.70
CA VAL A 116 23.45 -15.04 -6.96
C VAL A 116 22.54 -15.56 -5.86
N LYS A 117 22.73 -16.80 -5.38
CA LYS A 117 21.95 -17.35 -4.25
C LYS A 117 22.16 -16.56 -2.95
N GLN A 118 23.37 -16.12 -2.65
CA GLN A 118 23.63 -15.27 -1.49
C GLN A 118 22.92 -13.91 -1.62
N LEU A 119 22.96 -13.28 -2.81
CA LEU A 119 22.26 -12.04 -3.08
C LEU A 119 20.73 -12.21 -2.97
N GLN A 120 20.18 -13.34 -3.42
CA GLN A 120 18.75 -13.67 -3.21
C GLN A 120 18.38 -13.81 -1.75
N SER A 121 19.25 -14.45 -0.96
CA SER A 121 19.06 -14.57 0.49
C SER A 121 19.09 -13.20 1.18
N GLU A 122 20.01 -12.33 0.76
CA GLU A 122 20.12 -10.97 1.29
C GLU A 122 18.91 -10.11 0.91
N LEU A 123 18.42 -10.21 -0.33
CA LEU A 123 17.21 -9.55 -0.76
C LEU A 123 15.99 -9.96 0.10
N THR A 124 15.86 -11.27 0.35
CA THR A 124 14.80 -11.80 1.21
C THR A 124 14.97 -11.30 2.64
N ARG A 125 16.21 -11.28 3.17
CA ARG A 125 16.51 -10.76 4.52
C ARG A 125 16.10 -9.28 4.62
N ILE A 126 16.41 -8.44 3.64
CA ILE A 126 16.01 -7.02 3.62
C ILE A 126 14.49 -6.91 3.66
N ALA A 127 13.78 -7.70 2.84
CA ALA A 127 12.32 -7.69 2.81
C ALA A 127 11.70 -8.10 4.17
N ASP A 128 12.29 -9.09 4.84
CA ASP A 128 11.78 -9.62 6.11
C ASP A 128 12.15 -8.78 7.33
N THR A 129 13.28 -8.06 7.28
CA THR A 129 13.80 -7.31 8.43
C THR A 129 13.42 -5.83 8.40
N THR A 130 13.03 -5.29 7.25
CA THR A 130 12.62 -3.88 7.16
C THR A 130 11.29 -3.68 7.85
N THR A 131 11.34 -2.99 9.00
CA THR A 131 10.16 -2.73 9.82
C THR A 131 10.04 -1.25 10.17
N PHE A 132 8.83 -0.79 10.31
CA PHE A 132 8.48 0.52 10.87
C PHE A 132 7.46 0.34 11.98
N ASN A 133 7.75 0.82 13.18
CA ASN A 133 6.91 0.63 14.37
C ASN A 133 6.48 -0.84 14.59
N GLY A 134 7.39 -1.79 14.38
CA GLY A 134 7.14 -3.23 14.53
C GLY A 134 6.32 -3.87 13.39
N GLN A 135 5.92 -3.12 12.36
CA GLN A 135 5.23 -3.64 11.18
C GLN A 135 6.23 -3.82 10.04
N LYS A 136 6.21 -4.98 9.41
CA LYS A 136 7.01 -5.25 8.21
C LYS A 136 6.46 -4.47 7.03
N LEU A 137 7.35 -3.89 6.21
CA LEU A 137 6.97 -3.03 5.11
C LEU A 137 7.03 -3.72 3.74
N LEU A 138 7.98 -4.65 3.56
CA LEU A 138 8.36 -5.20 2.26
C LEU A 138 8.06 -6.68 2.07
N ASP A 139 7.51 -7.36 3.06
CA ASP A 139 7.15 -8.78 2.98
C ASP A 139 5.78 -9.04 2.32
N GLY A 140 5.00 -7.97 2.07
CA GLY A 140 3.67 -8.03 1.51
C GLY A 140 2.56 -8.20 2.54
N SER A 141 2.88 -8.31 3.84
CA SER A 141 1.88 -8.43 4.91
C SER A 141 1.22 -7.10 5.27
N MET A 142 1.83 -5.98 4.88
CA MET A 142 1.35 -4.64 5.22
C MET A 142 -0.03 -4.32 4.64
N GLY A 143 -0.32 -4.83 3.43
CA GLY A 143 -1.55 -4.49 2.70
C GLY A 143 -1.67 -3.00 2.43
N THR A 144 -2.90 -2.50 2.30
CA THR A 144 -3.17 -1.07 2.16
C THR A 144 -3.37 -0.44 3.53
N LYS A 145 -2.57 0.57 3.85
CA LYS A 145 -2.68 1.37 5.08
C LYS A 145 -3.29 2.72 4.77
N GLN A 146 -4.33 3.06 5.49
CA GLN A 146 -5.00 4.35 5.37
C GLN A 146 -4.46 5.31 6.43
N LEU A 147 -3.94 6.44 5.98
CA LEU A 147 -3.47 7.53 6.82
C LEU A 147 -4.50 8.65 6.82
N GLN A 148 -5.05 8.97 7.97
CA GLN A 148 -5.96 10.11 8.13
C GLN A 148 -5.14 11.42 8.11
N VAL A 149 -5.25 12.17 7.01
CA VAL A 149 -4.51 13.42 6.77
C VAL A 149 -5.39 14.66 6.79
N GLY A 150 -6.62 14.54 7.26
CA GLY A 150 -7.53 15.65 7.39
C GLY A 150 -8.37 15.57 8.66
N ALA A 151 -9.03 16.70 9.00
CA ALA A 151 -9.87 16.82 10.19
C ALA A 151 -11.26 16.18 10.03
N GLN A 152 -11.65 15.79 8.81
CA GLN A 152 -12.95 15.21 8.51
C GLN A 152 -12.83 13.75 8.10
N GLN A 153 -13.92 13.00 8.26
CA GLN A 153 -14.00 11.60 7.87
C GLN A 153 -13.71 11.44 6.37
N ASN A 154 -13.03 10.35 6.00
CA ASN A 154 -12.63 10.02 4.61
C ASN A 154 -11.58 10.94 3.97
N GLN A 155 -10.89 11.78 4.75
CA GLN A 155 -9.72 12.52 4.27
C GLN A 155 -8.46 11.69 4.52
N THR A 156 -8.33 10.58 3.79
CA THR A 156 -7.26 9.60 3.95
C THR A 156 -6.36 9.54 2.73
N ILE A 157 -5.10 9.17 2.94
CA ILE A 157 -4.17 8.74 1.89
C ILE A 157 -3.92 7.25 2.09
N ASP A 158 -4.08 6.48 1.03
CA ASP A 158 -3.84 5.06 1.03
C ASP A 158 -2.41 4.79 0.58
N ILE A 159 -1.65 4.07 1.41
CA ILE A 159 -0.29 3.63 1.11
C ILE A 159 -0.31 2.11 1.02
N SER A 160 0.18 1.58 -0.10
CA SER A 160 0.38 0.14 -0.28
C SER A 160 1.79 -0.12 -0.80
N ILE A 161 2.49 -1.06 -0.19
CA ILE A 161 3.80 -1.51 -0.61
C ILE A 161 3.69 -3.01 -0.88
N GLY A 162 4.06 -3.42 -2.09
CA GLY A 162 4.06 -4.83 -2.49
C GLY A 162 5.16 -5.64 -1.80
N SER A 163 5.11 -6.95 -1.98
CA SER A 163 6.18 -7.82 -1.49
C SER A 163 7.42 -7.71 -2.38
N PHE A 164 8.58 -7.51 -1.77
CA PHE A 164 9.91 -7.48 -2.40
C PHE A 164 10.76 -8.72 -2.06
N SER A 165 10.12 -9.82 -1.61
CA SER A 165 10.82 -11.09 -1.45
C SER A 165 11.25 -11.67 -2.81
N SER A 166 12.38 -12.38 -2.85
CA SER A 166 12.93 -12.96 -4.08
C SER A 166 11.94 -13.87 -4.83
N SER A 167 11.03 -14.53 -4.10
CA SER A 167 9.98 -15.38 -4.67
C SER A 167 8.85 -14.61 -5.37
N LYS A 168 8.69 -13.33 -5.09
CA LYS A 168 7.63 -12.47 -5.67
C LYS A 168 8.14 -11.55 -6.77
N LEU A 169 9.44 -11.22 -6.76
CA LEU A 169 10.06 -10.36 -7.78
C LEU A 169 10.26 -11.05 -9.14
N GLY A 170 10.18 -12.37 -9.20
CA GLY A 170 10.34 -13.18 -10.43
C GLY A 170 9.13 -13.22 -11.34
N GLY A 171 8.19 -12.29 -11.22
CA GLY A 171 6.93 -12.31 -11.95
C GLY A 171 5.88 -13.16 -11.22
N SER A 172 4.66 -12.64 -11.12
CA SER A 172 3.53 -13.48 -10.79
C SER A 172 3.46 -14.57 -11.86
N SER A 173 3.63 -15.80 -11.44
CA SER A 173 3.46 -16.99 -12.28
C SER A 173 1.99 -17.16 -12.69
N GLY A 174 1.42 -16.10 -13.26
CA GLY A 174 0.24 -16.16 -14.08
C GLY A 174 0.62 -16.25 -15.55
N ASP A 175 1.94 -16.12 -15.84
CA ASP A 175 2.45 -16.13 -17.18
C ASP A 175 3.26 -17.42 -17.40
N LEU A 176 2.69 -18.34 -18.12
CA LEU A 176 3.25 -19.48 -18.84
C LEU A 176 3.92 -20.64 -18.09
N VAL A 177 4.09 -20.59 -16.78
CA VAL A 177 4.38 -21.79 -16.00
C VAL A 177 3.20 -21.96 -15.05
N GLY A 178 2.21 -22.69 -15.49
CA GLY A 178 1.10 -23.06 -14.63
C GLY A 178 1.62 -23.51 -13.27
N ASN A 179 0.92 -23.12 -12.22
CA ASN A 179 1.20 -23.38 -10.80
C ASN A 179 1.40 -24.88 -10.46
N ALA A 180 1.64 -25.71 -11.46
CA ALA A 180 1.76 -27.15 -11.39
C ALA A 180 3.20 -27.68 -11.46
N ILE A 181 4.24 -26.82 -11.61
CA ILE A 181 5.63 -27.29 -11.57
C ILE A 181 6.32 -26.85 -10.26
N ALA A 182 5.62 -26.90 -9.17
CA ALA A 182 6.21 -26.88 -7.85
C ALA A 182 6.38 -28.31 -7.37
N THR A 183 7.63 -28.75 -7.27
CA THR A 183 8.12 -29.86 -6.45
C THR A 183 7.57 -31.27 -6.77
N ASN A 184 8.46 -32.12 -7.29
CA ASN A 184 8.27 -33.55 -7.53
C ASN A 184 7.41 -33.95 -8.74
N VAL A 185 7.58 -33.25 -9.86
CA VAL A 185 7.04 -33.78 -11.10
C VAL A 185 7.95 -34.89 -11.60
N THR A 186 7.63 -36.14 -11.24
CA THR A 186 8.07 -37.28 -12.03
C THR A 186 7.42 -37.17 -13.42
N ALA A 187 8.09 -37.65 -14.47
CA ALA A 187 7.57 -37.54 -15.84
C ALA A 187 6.11 -38.05 -15.98
N ALA A 188 5.69 -38.98 -15.12
CA ALA A 188 4.31 -39.49 -15.06
C ALA A 188 3.32 -38.41 -14.58
N ASN A 189 3.66 -37.64 -13.53
CA ASN A 189 2.76 -36.61 -12.99
C ASN A 189 2.68 -35.35 -13.90
N ALA A 190 3.74 -35.08 -14.69
CA ALA A 190 3.71 -34.01 -15.72
C ALA A 190 2.72 -34.36 -16.83
N ILE A 191 2.69 -35.65 -17.23
CA ILE A 191 1.79 -36.14 -18.28
C ILE A 191 0.33 -36.10 -17.78
N GLU A 192 0.06 -36.44 -16.51
CA GLU A 192 -1.28 -36.31 -15.93
C GLU A 192 -1.72 -34.87 -15.79
N ALA A 193 -0.83 -33.96 -15.35
CA ALA A 193 -1.14 -32.55 -15.25
C ALA A 193 -1.43 -31.88 -16.62
N ILE A 194 -0.78 -32.37 -17.69
CA ILE A 194 -1.07 -31.92 -19.06
C ILE A 194 -2.39 -32.50 -19.57
N LYS A 195 -2.72 -33.75 -19.19
CA LYS A 195 -4.02 -34.37 -19.50
C LYS A 195 -5.20 -33.65 -18.80
N ASP A 196 -4.96 -33.13 -17.60
CA ASP A 196 -5.98 -32.42 -16.82
C ASP A 196 -6.04 -30.91 -17.16
N LEU A 197 -5.16 -30.44 -18.06
CA LEU A 197 -5.23 -29.11 -18.63
C LEU A 197 -6.39 -29.05 -19.63
N THR A 198 -7.59 -29.06 -19.12
CA THR A 198 -8.78 -28.65 -19.87
C THR A 198 -8.65 -27.15 -20.14
N LEU A 199 -8.12 -26.80 -21.30
CA LEU A 199 -8.30 -25.50 -21.88
C LEU A 199 -9.81 -25.32 -22.04
N GLY A 200 -10.45 -24.53 -21.16
CA GLY A 200 -11.86 -24.16 -21.33
C GLY A 200 -12.11 -23.72 -22.79
N ASP A 201 -13.29 -23.33 -23.16
CA ASP A 201 -13.75 -23.02 -24.54
C ASP A 201 -12.77 -22.29 -25.49
N ASN A 202 -11.55 -21.95 -25.03
CA ASN A 202 -10.46 -21.40 -25.83
C ASN A 202 -9.53 -22.50 -26.36
N LYS A 203 -9.92 -23.06 -27.49
CA LYS A 203 -9.06 -23.96 -28.25
C LYS A 203 -7.81 -23.25 -28.72
N PHE A 204 -6.64 -23.88 -28.53
CA PHE A 204 -5.36 -23.33 -28.99
C PHE A 204 -5.32 -23.36 -30.51
N GLU A 205 -5.21 -22.18 -31.15
CA GLU A 205 -5.09 -22.05 -32.60
C GLU A 205 -3.66 -21.70 -32.99
N VAL A 206 -3.09 -22.45 -33.92
CA VAL A 206 -1.82 -22.16 -34.55
C VAL A 206 -2.06 -21.98 -36.05
N ASN A 207 -1.63 -20.87 -36.63
CA ASN A 207 -1.84 -20.51 -38.03
C ASN A 207 -3.32 -20.57 -38.46
N GLY A 208 -4.27 -20.19 -37.59
CA GLY A 208 -5.70 -20.20 -37.88
C GLY A 208 -6.36 -21.58 -37.91
N LYS A 209 -5.64 -22.63 -37.51
CA LYS A 209 -6.16 -23.98 -37.38
C LYS A 209 -6.15 -24.40 -35.91
N GLN A 210 -7.28 -24.94 -35.44
CA GLN A 210 -7.41 -25.45 -34.08
C GLN A 210 -6.64 -26.76 -33.95
N LEU A 211 -5.80 -26.88 -32.92
CA LEU A 211 -5.17 -28.13 -32.51
C LEU A 211 -6.21 -29.03 -31.85
N ALA A 212 -6.17 -30.32 -32.17
CA ALA A 212 -7.04 -31.29 -31.56
C ALA A 212 -6.75 -31.42 -30.06
N ASP A 213 -7.81 -31.73 -29.27
CA ASP A 213 -7.69 -31.91 -27.83
C ASP A 213 -6.86 -33.15 -27.49
N ILE A 214 -5.65 -32.93 -26.98
CA ILE A 214 -4.70 -34.01 -26.62
C ILE A 214 -5.20 -34.77 -25.38
N SER A 215 -6.12 -34.17 -24.59
CA SER A 215 -6.67 -34.77 -23.37
C SER A 215 -7.46 -36.03 -23.62
N THR A 216 -8.02 -36.23 -24.82
CA THR A 216 -8.83 -37.39 -25.17
C THR A 216 -7.99 -38.61 -25.59
N ASN A 217 -6.67 -38.45 -25.76
CA ASN A 217 -5.82 -39.56 -26.21
C ASN A 217 -5.33 -40.39 -25.00
N THR A 218 -6.01 -41.49 -24.71
CA THR A 218 -5.72 -42.40 -23.59
C THR A 218 -4.40 -43.15 -23.69
N ASP A 219 -3.73 -43.12 -24.84
CA ASP A 219 -2.46 -43.85 -25.09
C ASP A 219 -1.21 -43.05 -24.75
N ILE A 220 -1.33 -41.77 -24.37
CA ILE A 220 -0.19 -40.92 -24.00
C ILE A 220 0.24 -41.24 -22.57
N ASN A 221 1.15 -42.15 -22.40
CA ASN A 221 1.70 -42.58 -21.10
C ASN A 221 3.21 -42.34 -20.93
N THR A 222 3.87 -41.81 -21.94
CA THR A 222 5.29 -41.46 -21.92
C THR A 222 5.54 -40.12 -22.58
N VAL A 223 6.63 -39.45 -22.19
CA VAL A 223 7.05 -38.14 -22.78
C VAL A 223 7.23 -38.25 -24.29
N ASN A 224 7.80 -39.36 -24.77
CA ASN A 224 8.02 -39.57 -26.21
C ASN A 224 6.72 -39.69 -27.02
N LYS A 225 5.67 -40.31 -26.44
CA LYS A 225 4.36 -40.36 -27.08
C LYS A 225 3.65 -39.02 -27.06
N LEU A 226 3.82 -38.23 -25.99
CA LEU A 226 3.31 -36.87 -25.93
C LEU A 226 3.98 -35.98 -26.99
N VAL A 227 5.31 -36.01 -27.10
CA VAL A 227 6.06 -35.27 -28.12
C VAL A 227 5.65 -35.74 -29.52
N GLY A 228 5.45 -37.06 -29.73
CA GLY A 228 4.99 -37.58 -31.01
C GLY A 228 3.58 -37.11 -31.40
N ALA A 229 2.65 -37.04 -30.42
CA ALA A 229 1.29 -36.50 -30.62
C ALA A 229 1.30 -35.02 -30.93
N LEU A 230 2.08 -34.23 -30.17
CA LEU A 230 2.27 -32.81 -30.40
C LEU A 230 2.87 -32.52 -31.78
N ASN A 231 3.93 -33.24 -32.18
CA ASN A 231 4.56 -33.09 -33.50
C ASN A 231 3.60 -33.47 -34.64
N GLY A 232 2.77 -34.50 -34.42
CA GLY A 232 1.76 -34.87 -35.40
C GLY A 232 0.72 -33.78 -35.64
N GLU A 233 0.27 -33.11 -34.59
CA GLU A 233 -0.67 -32.01 -34.68
C GLU A 233 0.00 -30.73 -35.25
N LEU A 234 1.21 -30.40 -34.80
CA LEU A 234 1.98 -29.24 -35.28
C LEU A 234 2.35 -29.36 -36.75
N ASN A 235 2.73 -30.57 -37.22
CA ASN A 235 2.98 -30.83 -38.62
C ASN A 235 1.73 -30.61 -39.49
N SER A 236 0.55 -30.91 -38.94
CA SER A 236 -0.73 -30.69 -39.64
C SER A 236 -1.01 -29.19 -39.88
N VAL A 237 -0.39 -28.31 -39.11
CA VAL A 237 -0.45 -26.83 -39.23
C VAL A 237 0.81 -26.23 -39.87
N GLY A 238 1.78 -27.04 -40.31
CA GLY A 238 2.99 -26.57 -40.98
C GLY A 238 4.08 -26.01 -40.06
N VAL A 239 4.12 -26.45 -38.80
CA VAL A 239 5.12 -26.12 -37.81
C VAL A 239 5.89 -27.38 -37.42
N GLU A 240 7.23 -27.37 -37.57
CA GLU A 240 8.09 -28.44 -37.03
C GLU A 240 8.55 -28.04 -35.62
N ALA A 241 8.45 -28.98 -34.65
CA ALA A 241 8.86 -28.80 -33.26
C ALA A 241 10.19 -29.50 -32.96
#